data_1e7be8b5bc8bb61b0a328a288c3972c8
#
_entry.id   1e7be8b5bc8bb61b0a328a288c3972c8
#
_cell.length_a   1.000
_cell.length_b   1.000
_cell.length_c   1.000
_cell.angle_alpha   90.00
_cell.angle_beta   90.00
_cell.angle_gamma   90.00
#
_symmetry.space_group_name_H-M   'P 1'
#
loop_
_entity.id
_entity.type
_entity.pdbx_description
1 polymer ?
#
loop_
_entity_poly.entity_id
_entity_poly.type
_entity_poly.pdbx_seq_one_letter_code
_entity_poly.pdbx_strand_id
1 'polypeptide(L)'
;PIFWPRYIGQKRLRSRAGAGEAAAFLLPVVLVAAGLMWYNAARFGSPFDFGANYNLTGNDMTQRGFNAVRIGPAVFTSLFELPSWQGVFPFLRETDVQTNAVIRTISEKFTGGILAATPYLWVLALPLLPAFRRCLHRRRVTACVVYGSLAAMVVITVVDCEMAGVLYRYLMDYS
;
A
#
# COMPACT_ATOMS: atom_id res chain seq x y z
N PRO A 1 16.04 -4.57 -11.44
CA PRO A 1 16.35 -5.39 -12.63
C PRO A 1 17.80 -5.87 -12.68
N ILE A 2 18.77 -5.06 -12.24
CA ILE A 2 20.19 -5.42 -12.26
C ILE A 2 20.54 -6.40 -11.15
N PHE A 3 19.89 -6.28 -9.99
CA PHE A 3 20.18 -7.07 -8.79
C PHE A 3 19.87 -8.57 -9.01
N TRP A 4 18.72 -8.89 -9.56
CA TRP A 4 18.29 -10.27 -9.72
C TRP A 4 19.24 -11.13 -10.58
N PRO A 5 19.58 -10.76 -11.84
CA PRO A 5 20.47 -11.59 -12.64
C PRO A 5 21.89 -11.63 -12.09
N ARG A 6 22.39 -10.53 -11.51
CA ARG A 6 23.77 -10.44 -11.04
C ARG A 6 24.00 -11.15 -9.71
N TYR A 7 23.07 -11.06 -8.77
CA TYR A 7 23.25 -11.57 -7.41
C TYR A 7 22.56 -12.89 -7.16
N ILE A 8 21.32 -13.05 -7.60
CA ILE A 8 20.53 -14.26 -7.35
C ILE A 8 20.74 -15.29 -8.44
N GLY A 9 20.61 -14.88 -9.72
CA GLY A 9 20.75 -15.79 -10.85
C GLY A 9 22.12 -16.43 -10.98
N GLN A 10 23.19 -15.71 -10.65
CA GLN A 10 24.57 -16.20 -10.67
C GLN A 10 25.03 -16.80 -9.34
N LYS A 11 24.14 -16.97 -8.36
CA LYS A 11 24.49 -17.45 -7.00
C LYS A 11 25.60 -16.62 -6.31
N ARG A 12 25.82 -15.37 -6.76
CA ARG A 12 26.88 -14.50 -6.25
C ARG A 12 26.70 -14.16 -4.78
N LEU A 13 25.45 -14.11 -4.29
CA LEU A 13 25.15 -13.93 -2.86
C LEU A 13 25.75 -15.03 -1.97
N ARG A 14 26.02 -16.21 -2.51
CA ARG A 14 26.66 -17.31 -1.77
C ARG A 14 28.20 -17.20 -1.74
N SER A 15 28.77 -16.28 -2.50
CA SER A 15 30.20 -15.97 -2.43
C SER A 15 30.48 -14.96 -1.33
N ARG A 16 31.67 -15.03 -0.70
CA ARG A 16 32.10 -14.06 0.33
C ARG A 16 32.02 -12.59 -0.18
N ALA A 17 32.46 -12.37 -1.42
CA ALA A 17 32.38 -11.04 -2.03
C ALA A 17 30.95 -10.53 -2.22
N GLY A 18 30.05 -11.36 -2.74
CA GLY A 18 28.65 -11.00 -2.92
C GLY A 18 27.88 -10.81 -1.61
N ALA A 19 28.21 -11.59 -0.59
CA ALA A 19 27.66 -11.39 0.75
C ALA A 19 28.14 -10.06 1.35
N GLY A 20 29.41 -9.69 1.16
CA GLY A 20 29.95 -8.39 1.59
C GLY A 20 29.28 -7.20 0.89
N GLU A 21 29.07 -7.28 -0.44
CA GLU A 21 28.34 -6.26 -1.21
C GLU A 21 26.89 -6.13 -0.72
N ALA A 22 26.19 -7.24 -0.48
CA ALA A 22 24.83 -7.23 0.04
C ALA A 22 24.77 -6.68 1.47
N ALA A 23 25.71 -7.05 2.33
CA ALA A 23 25.82 -6.52 3.69
C ALA A 23 26.07 -5.00 3.68
N ALA A 24 26.97 -4.51 2.84
CA ALA A 24 27.26 -3.10 2.70
C ALA A 24 26.03 -2.30 2.21
N PHE A 25 25.21 -2.89 1.34
CA PHE A 25 23.96 -2.28 0.89
C PHE A 25 22.89 -2.27 1.98
N LEU A 26 22.77 -3.34 2.75
CA LEU A 26 21.74 -3.47 3.80
C LEU A 26 22.12 -2.75 5.10
N LEU A 27 23.42 -2.59 5.39
CA LEU A 27 23.90 -2.00 6.64
C LEU A 27 23.27 -0.64 6.96
N PRO A 28 23.21 0.35 6.04
CA PRO A 28 22.56 1.63 6.32
C PRO A 28 21.09 1.47 6.70
N VAL A 29 20.36 0.59 6.02
CA VAL A 29 18.95 0.33 6.28
C VAL A 29 18.75 -0.28 7.66
N VAL A 30 19.58 -1.25 8.01
CA VAL A 30 19.55 -1.92 9.33
C VAL A 30 19.89 -0.93 10.44
N LEU A 31 20.90 -0.06 10.25
CA LEU A 31 21.27 0.95 11.24
C LEU A 31 20.15 1.96 11.47
N VAL A 32 19.50 2.45 10.39
CA VAL A 32 18.35 3.36 10.50
C VAL A 32 17.18 2.65 11.20
N ALA A 33 16.86 1.42 10.82
CA ALA A 33 15.80 0.66 11.45
C ALA A 33 16.07 0.42 12.95
N ALA A 34 17.29 0.03 13.30
CA ALA A 34 17.70 -0.17 14.70
C ALA A 34 17.63 1.14 15.50
N GLY A 35 18.05 2.27 14.90
CA GLY A 35 17.95 3.59 15.51
C GLY A 35 16.49 4.00 15.78
N LEU A 36 15.60 3.77 14.82
CA LEU A 36 14.16 4.03 14.99
C LEU A 36 13.53 3.12 16.06
N MET A 37 13.89 1.84 16.07
CA MET A 37 13.39 0.90 17.07
C MET A 37 13.89 1.27 18.48
N TRP A 38 15.15 1.69 18.61
CA TRP A 38 15.67 2.19 19.86
C TRP A 38 14.97 3.48 20.33
N TYR A 39 14.78 4.44 19.41
CA TYR A 39 14.04 5.66 19.68
C TYR A 39 12.61 5.38 20.16
N ASN A 40 11.91 4.47 19.48
CA ASN A 40 10.55 4.07 19.85
C ASN A 40 10.52 3.40 21.23
N ALA A 41 11.47 2.50 21.50
CA ALA A 41 11.60 1.85 22.81
C ALA A 41 11.84 2.87 23.94
N ALA A 42 12.72 3.85 23.69
CA ALA A 42 13.03 4.90 24.67
C ALA A 42 11.84 5.85 24.92
N ARG A 43 11.03 6.13 23.88
CA ARG A 43 9.92 7.08 23.96
C ARG A 43 8.61 6.46 24.40
N PHE A 44 8.30 5.25 23.90
CA PHE A 44 6.99 4.61 24.05
C PHE A 44 7.06 3.30 24.84
N GLY A 45 8.26 2.87 25.27
CA GLY A 45 8.43 1.60 25.99
C GLY A 45 8.44 0.35 25.11
N SER A 46 8.22 0.48 23.80
CA SER A 46 8.23 -0.62 22.84
C SER A 46 8.91 -0.24 21.54
N PRO A 47 9.81 -1.08 20.98
CA PRO A 47 10.48 -0.80 19.72
C PRO A 47 9.51 -0.76 18.52
N PHE A 48 8.34 -1.37 18.65
CA PHE A 48 7.32 -1.45 17.60
C PHE A 48 6.15 -0.49 17.79
N ASP A 49 6.18 0.34 18.84
CA ASP A 49 5.19 1.41 19.02
C ASP A 49 5.67 2.67 18.31
N PHE A 50 4.96 3.08 17.28
CA PHE A 50 5.24 4.28 16.49
C PHE A 50 4.44 5.50 16.96
N GLY A 51 3.90 5.46 18.17
CA GLY A 51 3.21 6.56 18.78
C GLY A 51 1.76 6.75 18.35
N ALA A 52 1.18 5.80 17.63
CA ALA A 52 -0.23 5.85 17.21
C ALA A 52 -1.19 5.96 18.42
N ASN A 53 -0.84 5.32 19.53
CA ASN A 53 -1.61 5.36 20.76
C ASN A 53 -1.58 6.70 21.50
N TYR A 54 -0.63 7.57 21.15
CA TYR A 54 -0.45 8.90 21.76
C TYR A 54 -0.93 10.02 20.85
N ASN A 55 -1.61 9.68 19.78
CA ASN A 55 -2.11 10.66 18.81
C ASN A 55 -3.35 11.35 19.38
N LEU A 56 -3.29 12.66 19.58
CA LEU A 56 -4.38 13.51 20.07
C LEU A 56 -5.41 13.80 18.96
N THR A 57 -5.81 12.80 18.21
CA THR A 57 -6.89 12.92 17.24
C THR A 57 -8.24 12.59 17.90
N GLY A 58 -9.33 13.11 17.34
CA GLY A 58 -10.68 12.78 17.83
C GLY A 58 -11.09 11.30 17.67
N ASN A 59 -10.18 10.47 17.11
CA ASN A 59 -10.40 9.05 16.90
C ASN A 59 -9.48 8.24 17.83
N ASP A 60 -10.06 7.36 18.61
CA ASP A 60 -9.31 6.42 19.46
C ASP A 60 -8.62 5.36 18.58
N MET A 61 -7.30 5.44 18.53
CA MET A 61 -6.44 4.52 17.77
C MET A 61 -5.97 3.33 18.63
N THR A 62 -6.23 3.35 19.94
CA THR A 62 -5.70 2.35 20.87
C THR A 62 -6.40 0.99 20.78
N GLN A 63 -7.63 0.97 20.26
CA GLN A 63 -8.46 -0.24 20.16
C GLN A 63 -8.58 -0.78 18.72
N ARG A 64 -7.67 -0.41 17.86
CA ARG A 64 -7.62 -0.91 16.47
C ARG A 64 -6.92 -2.27 16.42
N GLY A 65 -7.66 -3.32 16.71
CA GLY A 65 -7.21 -4.68 16.39
C GLY A 65 -7.38 -4.99 14.90
N PHE A 66 -6.63 -5.98 14.39
CA PHE A 66 -6.82 -6.52 13.04
C PHE A 66 -8.25 -7.08 12.88
N ASN A 67 -8.93 -6.66 11.83
CA ASN A 67 -10.27 -7.15 11.51
C ASN A 67 -10.43 -7.36 10.01
N ALA A 68 -10.31 -8.60 9.57
CA ALA A 68 -10.41 -8.99 8.15
C ALA A 68 -11.75 -8.59 7.50
N VAL A 69 -12.81 -8.41 8.27
CA VAL A 69 -14.13 -7.99 7.75
C VAL A 69 -14.08 -6.59 7.14
N ARG A 70 -13.15 -5.73 7.59
CA ARG A 70 -12.97 -4.36 7.06
C ARG A 70 -12.41 -4.36 5.65
N ILE A 71 -11.52 -5.31 5.34
CA ILE A 71 -10.71 -5.29 4.12
C ILE A 71 -11.58 -5.27 2.87
N GLY A 72 -12.56 -6.17 2.77
CA GLY A 72 -13.42 -6.27 1.59
C GLY A 72 -14.15 -4.97 1.25
N PRO A 73 -15.00 -4.44 2.15
CA PRO A 73 -15.71 -3.18 1.93
C PRO A 73 -14.79 -2.00 1.69
N ALA A 74 -13.69 -1.88 2.46
CA ALA A 74 -12.76 -0.78 2.33
C ALA A 74 -12.02 -0.79 0.98
N VAL A 75 -11.54 -1.95 0.53
CA VAL A 75 -10.92 -2.11 -0.79
C VAL A 75 -11.91 -1.81 -1.91
N PHE A 76 -13.15 -2.30 -1.79
CA PHE A 76 -14.19 -2.02 -2.78
C PHE A 76 -14.46 -0.51 -2.90
N THR A 77 -14.69 0.16 -1.77
CA THR A 77 -14.93 1.61 -1.75
C THR A 77 -13.74 2.39 -2.26
N SER A 78 -12.53 2.05 -1.83
CA SER A 78 -11.30 2.76 -2.26
C SER A 78 -11.03 2.63 -3.75
N LEU A 79 -11.31 1.49 -4.36
CA LEU A 79 -10.96 1.22 -5.74
C LEU A 79 -12.10 1.39 -6.73
N PHE A 80 -13.31 0.90 -6.41
CA PHE A 80 -14.36 0.64 -7.40
C PHE A 80 -15.61 1.48 -7.20
N GLU A 81 -15.78 2.16 -6.07
CA GLU A 81 -16.99 2.91 -5.82
C GLU A 81 -17.22 3.98 -6.90
N LEU A 82 -18.44 4.00 -7.46
CA LEU A 82 -18.78 4.96 -8.49
C LEU A 82 -19.20 6.30 -7.84
N PRO A 83 -18.79 7.43 -8.42
CA PRO A 83 -19.21 8.74 -7.93
C PRO A 83 -20.73 8.92 -8.09
N SER A 84 -21.37 9.45 -7.08
CA SER A 84 -22.79 9.82 -7.12
C SER A 84 -22.93 11.23 -7.68
N TRP A 85 -23.85 11.43 -8.62
CA TRP A 85 -24.10 12.71 -9.24
C TRP A 85 -25.27 13.44 -8.57
N GLN A 86 -25.16 14.76 -8.47
CA GLN A 86 -26.24 15.63 -8.01
C GLN A 86 -26.45 16.78 -9.01
N GLY A 87 -27.67 17.33 -9.04
CA GLY A 87 -28.03 18.41 -9.97
C GLY A 87 -27.53 19.80 -9.61
N VAL A 88 -26.88 19.97 -8.43
CA VAL A 88 -26.40 21.26 -7.92
C VAL A 88 -24.90 21.20 -7.80
N PHE A 89 -24.20 22.33 -8.04
CA PHE A 89 -22.74 22.42 -7.82
C PHE A 89 -22.38 21.97 -6.39
N PRO A 90 -21.34 21.13 -6.21
CA PRO A 90 -20.27 20.74 -7.15
C PRO A 90 -20.58 19.55 -8.08
N PHE A 91 -21.83 19.16 -8.30
CA PHE A 91 -22.31 18.09 -9.16
C PHE A 91 -21.97 16.67 -8.73
N LEU A 92 -21.03 16.51 -7.81
CA LEU A 92 -20.67 15.23 -7.18
C LEU A 92 -21.17 15.23 -5.75
N ARG A 93 -21.88 14.18 -5.37
CA ARG A 93 -22.31 13.97 -4.00
C ARG A 93 -21.21 13.21 -3.25
N GLU A 94 -20.95 13.63 -2.03
CA GLU A 94 -20.13 12.86 -1.11
C GLU A 94 -20.81 11.52 -0.81
N THR A 95 -20.07 10.44 -0.96
CA THR A 95 -20.55 9.11 -0.61
C THR A 95 -20.20 8.84 0.84
N ASP A 96 -21.22 8.54 1.64
CA ASP A 96 -21.02 8.15 3.03
C ASP A 96 -20.55 6.70 3.04
N VAL A 97 -19.29 6.46 3.42
CA VAL A 97 -18.73 5.13 3.44
C VAL A 97 -19.43 4.33 4.54
N GLN A 98 -20.31 3.42 4.15
CA GLN A 98 -21.09 2.59 5.09
C GLN A 98 -20.24 1.69 6.01
N THR A 99 -18.94 1.59 5.74
CA THR A 99 -17.99 0.88 6.59
C THR A 99 -17.94 1.41 8.02
N ASN A 100 -18.31 2.67 8.25
CA ASN A 100 -18.30 3.27 9.59
C ASN A 100 -19.31 2.66 10.57
N ALA A 101 -20.51 2.39 10.10
CA ALA A 101 -21.57 1.88 10.96
C ALA A 101 -21.29 0.46 11.46
N VAL A 102 -20.61 -0.35 10.64
CA VAL A 102 -20.36 -1.77 10.93
C VAL A 102 -18.98 -2.00 11.56
N ILE A 103 -17.98 -1.16 11.28
CA ILE A 103 -16.58 -1.53 11.46
C ILE A 103 -15.75 -0.52 12.26
N ARG A 104 -16.34 0.57 12.74
CA ARG A 104 -15.64 1.63 13.52
C ARG A 104 -14.32 2.09 12.88
N THR A 105 -14.31 2.32 11.58
CA THR A 105 -13.16 2.88 10.87
C THR A 105 -13.25 4.39 10.76
N ILE A 106 -12.10 5.05 10.66
CA ILE A 106 -12.08 6.46 10.25
C ILE A 106 -12.49 6.50 8.78
N SER A 107 -13.49 7.30 8.44
CA SER A 107 -13.81 7.62 7.06
C SER A 107 -13.73 9.12 6.85
N GLU A 108 -13.15 9.50 5.76
CA GLU A 108 -13.28 10.85 5.21
C GLU A 108 -14.42 10.82 4.17
N LYS A 109 -14.98 11.99 3.91
CA LYS A 109 -15.96 12.16 2.85
C LYS A 109 -15.33 11.83 1.49
N PHE A 110 -15.99 11.00 0.73
CA PHE A 110 -15.45 10.36 -0.43
C PHE A 110 -16.32 10.63 -1.66
N THR A 111 -15.74 10.96 -2.79
CA THR A 111 -16.49 11.27 -4.02
C THR A 111 -16.44 10.16 -5.06
N GLY A 112 -15.88 9.01 -4.72
CA GLY A 112 -15.76 7.83 -5.58
C GLY A 112 -14.39 7.18 -5.53
N GLY A 113 -14.30 5.92 -5.92
CA GLY A 113 -13.10 5.12 -5.92
C GLY A 113 -12.04 5.62 -6.92
N ILE A 114 -10.77 5.29 -6.66
CA ILE A 114 -9.64 5.79 -7.43
C ILE A 114 -9.72 5.44 -8.93
N LEU A 115 -10.25 4.26 -9.28
CA LEU A 115 -10.39 3.84 -10.67
C LEU A 115 -11.46 4.64 -11.43
N ALA A 116 -12.44 5.20 -10.73
CA ALA A 116 -13.42 6.11 -11.31
C ALA A 116 -12.88 7.54 -11.39
N ALA A 117 -12.15 7.99 -10.35
CA ALA A 117 -11.58 9.33 -10.29
C ALA A 117 -10.38 9.50 -11.23
N THR A 118 -9.61 8.44 -11.47
CA THR A 118 -8.37 8.45 -12.27
C THR A 118 -8.39 7.37 -13.35
N PRO A 119 -9.09 7.63 -14.49
CA PRO A 119 -9.30 6.64 -15.54
C PRO A 119 -8.01 6.07 -16.16
N TYR A 120 -6.91 6.80 -16.12
CA TYR A 120 -5.62 6.31 -16.65
C TYR A 120 -5.08 5.10 -15.87
N LEU A 121 -5.51 4.87 -14.62
CA LEU A 121 -5.12 3.69 -13.84
C LEU A 121 -5.64 2.37 -14.45
N TRP A 122 -6.62 2.42 -15.34
CA TRP A 122 -7.05 1.23 -16.07
C TRP A 122 -5.94 0.61 -16.91
N VAL A 123 -4.86 1.36 -17.20
CA VAL A 123 -3.63 0.84 -17.81
C VAL A 123 -3.02 -0.30 -16.96
N LEU A 124 -3.22 -0.28 -15.63
CA LEU A 124 -2.79 -1.36 -14.73
C LEU A 124 -3.49 -2.70 -15.01
N ALA A 125 -4.61 -2.69 -15.73
CA ALA A 125 -5.29 -3.91 -16.18
C ALA A 125 -4.66 -4.53 -17.43
N LEU A 126 -3.80 -3.82 -18.17
CA LEU A 126 -3.15 -4.34 -19.38
C LEU A 126 -2.40 -5.68 -19.16
N PRO A 127 -1.68 -5.90 -18.04
CA PRO A 127 -1.03 -7.18 -17.76
C PRO A 127 -1.99 -8.38 -17.66
N LEU A 128 -3.30 -8.15 -17.52
CA LEU A 128 -4.30 -9.21 -17.54
C LEU A 128 -4.62 -9.68 -18.95
N LEU A 129 -4.36 -8.85 -19.97
CA LEU A 129 -4.62 -9.17 -21.36
C LEU A 129 -3.60 -10.20 -21.90
N PRO A 130 -4.06 -11.28 -22.57
CA PRO A 130 -3.17 -12.33 -23.08
C PRO A 130 -2.11 -11.83 -24.09
N ALA A 131 -2.45 -10.82 -24.88
CA ALA A 131 -1.53 -10.20 -25.83
C ALA A 131 -0.38 -9.50 -25.13
N PHE A 132 -0.68 -8.70 -24.10
CA PHE A 132 0.31 -7.99 -23.29
C PHE A 132 1.18 -8.95 -22.48
N ARG A 133 0.58 -9.98 -21.90
CA ARG A 133 1.31 -11.05 -21.18
C ARG A 133 2.34 -11.72 -22.06
N ARG A 134 1.99 -12.06 -23.32
CA ARG A 134 2.93 -12.66 -24.28
C ARG A 134 4.11 -11.74 -24.59
N CYS A 135 3.86 -10.44 -24.75
CA CYS A 135 4.92 -9.45 -24.94
C CYS A 135 5.82 -9.36 -23.70
N LEU A 136 5.22 -9.33 -22.52
CA LEU A 136 5.94 -9.19 -21.25
C LEU A 136 6.81 -10.42 -20.94
N HIS A 137 6.34 -11.63 -21.27
CA HIS A 137 7.11 -12.87 -21.10
C HIS A 137 8.44 -12.89 -21.85
N ARG A 138 8.52 -12.18 -22.97
CA ARG A 138 9.78 -12.05 -23.72
C ARG A 138 10.83 -11.18 -22.99
N ARG A 139 10.39 -10.33 -22.05
CA ARG A 139 11.24 -9.40 -21.29
C ARG A 139 11.12 -9.68 -19.80
N ARG A 140 11.80 -10.73 -19.31
CA ARG A 140 11.70 -11.20 -17.92
C ARG A 140 11.89 -10.11 -16.87
N VAL A 141 12.85 -9.20 -17.08
CA VAL A 141 13.14 -8.10 -16.15
C VAL A 141 11.95 -7.14 -16.07
N THR A 142 11.41 -6.72 -17.22
CA THR A 142 10.23 -5.85 -17.27
C THR A 142 9.02 -6.53 -16.63
N ALA A 143 8.84 -7.84 -16.88
CA ALA A 143 7.78 -8.62 -16.25
C ALA A 143 7.90 -8.62 -14.72
N CYS A 144 9.11 -8.87 -14.19
CA CYS A 144 9.33 -8.85 -12.74
C CYS A 144 9.04 -7.47 -12.13
N VAL A 145 9.41 -6.38 -12.80
CA VAL A 145 9.11 -5.02 -12.32
C VAL A 145 7.60 -4.78 -12.32
N VAL A 146 6.92 -5.05 -13.44
CA VAL A 146 5.47 -4.80 -13.56
C VAL A 146 4.68 -5.62 -12.54
N TYR A 147 4.90 -6.93 -12.48
CA TYR A 147 4.16 -7.78 -11.53
C TYR A 147 4.57 -7.51 -10.09
N GLY A 148 5.84 -7.19 -9.82
CA GLY A 148 6.30 -6.80 -8.50
C GLY A 148 5.66 -5.51 -8.02
N SER A 149 5.55 -4.49 -8.88
CA SER A 149 4.87 -3.23 -8.55
C SER A 149 3.37 -3.44 -8.31
N LEU A 150 2.70 -4.25 -9.15
CA LEU A 150 1.29 -4.57 -8.95
C LEU A 150 1.06 -5.33 -7.63
N ALA A 151 1.92 -6.28 -7.31
CA ALA A 151 1.83 -7.01 -6.05
C ALA A 151 2.06 -6.09 -4.85
N ALA A 152 3.05 -5.19 -4.92
CA ALA A 152 3.30 -4.19 -3.88
C ALA A 152 2.11 -3.26 -3.71
N MET A 153 1.51 -2.78 -4.79
CA MET A 153 0.30 -1.95 -4.77
C MET A 153 -0.85 -2.66 -4.04
N VAL A 154 -1.13 -3.91 -4.38
CA VAL A 154 -2.20 -4.69 -3.73
C VAL A 154 -1.92 -4.84 -2.23
N VAL A 155 -0.68 -5.16 -1.85
CA VAL A 155 -0.30 -5.30 -0.43
C VAL A 155 -0.49 -3.98 0.31
N ILE A 156 -0.02 -2.85 -0.25
CA ILE A 156 -0.17 -1.52 0.35
C ILE A 156 -1.66 -1.20 0.51
N THR A 157 -2.46 -1.36 -0.55
CA THR A 157 -3.91 -1.11 -0.49
C THR A 157 -4.60 -1.90 0.63
N VAL A 158 -4.28 -3.19 0.76
CA VAL A 158 -4.87 -4.04 1.80
C VAL A 158 -4.44 -3.60 3.20
N VAL A 159 -3.16 -3.28 3.37
CA VAL A 159 -2.61 -2.83 4.66
C VAL A 159 -3.23 -1.48 5.06
N ASP A 160 -3.32 -0.54 4.13
CA ASP A 160 -3.89 0.79 4.41
C ASP A 160 -5.39 0.70 4.72
N CYS A 161 -6.15 -0.08 3.95
CA CYS A 161 -7.57 -0.32 4.23
C CYS A 161 -7.79 -0.97 5.58
N GLU A 162 -6.89 -1.84 6.02
CA GLU A 162 -6.98 -2.50 7.32
C GLU A 162 -6.57 -1.55 8.45
N MET A 163 -5.43 -0.86 8.32
CA MET A 163 -4.86 -0.05 9.40
C MET A 163 -5.50 1.32 9.54
N ALA A 164 -5.75 2.02 8.45
CA ALA A 164 -6.17 3.40 8.44
C ALA A 164 -7.66 3.60 8.13
N GLY A 165 -8.31 2.61 7.51
CA GLY A 165 -9.65 2.75 6.96
C GLY A 165 -9.63 3.43 5.58
N VAL A 166 -10.77 4.00 5.17
CA VAL A 166 -10.88 4.65 3.88
C VAL A 166 -10.60 6.15 4.03
N LEU A 167 -9.37 6.54 3.78
CA LEU A 167 -8.93 7.93 3.83
C LEU A 167 -8.58 8.40 2.42
N TYR A 168 -9.14 9.54 2.02
CA TYR A 168 -8.94 10.09 0.68
C TYR A 168 -7.47 10.34 0.35
N ARG A 169 -6.67 10.76 1.32
CA ARG A 169 -5.23 11.00 1.18
C ARG A 169 -4.43 9.76 0.83
N TYR A 170 -4.84 8.58 1.30
CA TYR A 170 -4.12 7.34 0.99
C TYR A 170 -4.38 6.83 -0.43
N LEU A 171 -5.40 7.34 -1.11
CA LEU A 171 -5.59 7.02 -2.53
C LEU A 171 -4.44 7.49 -3.40
N MET A 172 -3.70 8.51 -2.95
CA MET A 172 -2.50 8.98 -3.65
C MET A 172 -1.34 7.99 -3.56
N ASP A 173 -1.31 7.14 -2.52
CA ASP A 173 -0.26 6.13 -2.33
C ASP A 173 -0.42 4.95 -3.31
N TYR A 174 -1.60 4.82 -3.93
CA TYR A 174 -1.92 3.77 -4.91
C TYR A 174 -1.73 4.24 -6.36
N SER A 175 -1.60 5.52 -6.59
CA SER A 175 -1.48 6.12 -7.94
C SER A 175 0.00 6.34 -8.30
#